data_2deabb9216f916f790e031ddc21b1a00
#
_entry.id   2deabb9216f916f790e031ddc21b1a00
#
_cell.length_a   1.000
_cell.length_b   1.000
_cell.length_c   1.000
_cell.angle_alpha   90.00
_cell.angle_beta   90.00
_cell.angle_gamma   90.00
#
_symmetry.space_group_name_H-M   'P 1'
#
loop_
_entity.id
_entity.type
_entity.pdbx_description
1 polymer ?
#
loop_
_entity_poly.entity_id
_entity_poly.type
_entity_poly.pdbx_seq_one_letter_code
_entity_poly.pdbx_strand_id
1 'polypeptide(L)'
;MKSRRIFHYIWRINSVIILMGGLLAILSLSASAVYVILQATRTREVDSVINIANNEQVKAKTEIGTFTPISGSEILQAPLYLIQDYDYRAGSKESSSIQNYIFFDPNQKRSYWLRPKSEGLFLSAIALVQNSNPIDNNLILNANNEEKPVPVVAFLYVLVDKDTNNDKRINDRDQKQIAISNAAGTSFKVLIDQVERFNGYSAIKNNRLSVFYTSSNKIKVAEIDLRSQEIVSNSEFSSQP
;
A
#
# COMPACT_ATOMS: atom_id res chain seq x y z
N MET A 1 -24.50 -72.39 -23.11
CA MET A 1 -24.64 -71.09 -23.86
C MET A 1 -24.77 -69.81 -22.98
N LYS A 2 -25.06 -69.88 -21.70
CA LYS A 2 -25.21 -68.67 -20.81
C LYS A 2 -23.87 -68.01 -20.47
N SER A 3 -22.77 -68.70 -20.37
CA SER A 3 -21.45 -68.18 -19.97
C SER A 3 -20.85 -67.13 -20.97
N ARG A 4 -21.01 -67.35 -22.29
CA ARG A 4 -20.49 -66.41 -23.33
C ARG A 4 -21.18 -65.05 -23.30
N ARG A 5 -22.45 -64.97 -22.96
CA ARG A 5 -23.18 -63.69 -22.87
C ARG A 5 -22.74 -62.88 -21.65
N ILE A 6 -22.45 -63.52 -20.52
CA ILE A 6 -21.96 -62.86 -19.30
C ILE A 6 -20.57 -62.24 -19.54
N PHE A 7 -19.68 -62.98 -20.22
CA PHE A 7 -18.36 -62.51 -20.55
C PHE A 7 -18.36 -61.26 -21.46
N HIS A 8 -19.31 -61.21 -22.42
CA HIS A 8 -19.50 -60.05 -23.30
C HIS A 8 -19.99 -58.82 -22.54
N TYR A 9 -20.84 -58.96 -21.57
CA TYR A 9 -21.30 -57.84 -20.70
C TYR A 9 -20.16 -57.33 -19.81
N ILE A 10 -19.43 -58.23 -19.18
CA ILE A 10 -18.27 -57.86 -18.36
C ILE A 10 -17.23 -57.10 -19.17
N TRP A 11 -16.93 -57.54 -20.39
CA TRP A 11 -15.97 -56.93 -21.25
C TRP A 11 -16.40 -55.52 -21.70
N ARG A 12 -17.68 -55.32 -22.00
CA ARG A 12 -18.24 -54.01 -22.35
C ARG A 12 -18.20 -53.04 -21.15
N ILE A 13 -18.56 -53.51 -19.96
CA ILE A 13 -18.50 -52.70 -18.75
C ILE A 13 -17.06 -52.29 -18.47
N ASN A 14 -16.11 -53.21 -18.58
CA ASN A 14 -14.69 -52.91 -18.35
C ASN A 14 -14.14 -51.91 -19.36
N SER A 15 -14.52 -52.01 -20.63
CA SER A 15 -14.16 -51.03 -21.66
C SER A 15 -14.71 -49.62 -21.35
N VAL A 16 -15.94 -49.52 -20.85
CA VAL A 16 -16.55 -48.24 -20.45
C VAL A 16 -15.81 -47.65 -19.24
N ILE A 17 -15.48 -48.48 -18.25
CA ILE A 17 -14.72 -48.05 -17.08
C ILE A 17 -13.33 -47.54 -17.47
N ILE A 18 -12.62 -48.22 -18.33
CA ILE A 18 -11.30 -47.82 -18.84
C ILE A 18 -11.42 -46.51 -19.60
N LEU A 19 -12.41 -46.36 -20.47
CA LEU A 19 -12.65 -45.15 -21.24
C LEU A 19 -12.93 -43.95 -20.30
N MET A 20 -13.82 -44.13 -19.31
CA MET A 20 -14.14 -43.09 -18.36
C MET A 20 -12.93 -42.72 -17.48
N GLY A 21 -12.17 -43.73 -17.01
CA GLY A 21 -10.93 -43.53 -16.26
C GLY A 21 -9.87 -42.75 -17.05
N GLY A 22 -9.71 -43.12 -18.34
CA GLY A 22 -8.82 -42.36 -19.23
C GLY A 22 -9.25 -40.93 -19.47
N LEU A 23 -10.55 -40.68 -19.66
CA LEU A 23 -11.09 -39.34 -19.83
C LEU A 23 -10.89 -38.47 -18.57
N LEU A 24 -11.17 -39.05 -17.40
CA LEU A 24 -10.94 -38.36 -16.10
C LEU A 24 -9.47 -38.06 -15.86
N ALA A 25 -8.57 -38.98 -16.23
CA ALA A 25 -7.13 -38.76 -16.13
C ALA A 25 -6.65 -37.59 -17.03
N ILE A 26 -7.13 -37.52 -18.27
CA ILE A 26 -6.82 -36.45 -19.21
C ILE A 26 -7.35 -35.11 -18.67
N LEU A 27 -8.59 -35.07 -18.19
CA LEU A 27 -9.17 -33.85 -17.61
C LEU A 27 -8.41 -33.38 -16.38
N SER A 28 -8.02 -34.30 -15.49
CA SER A 28 -7.23 -33.97 -14.30
C SER A 28 -5.85 -33.43 -14.63
N LEU A 29 -5.14 -34.07 -15.59
CA LEU A 29 -3.83 -33.60 -16.07
C LEU A 29 -3.93 -32.22 -16.75
N SER A 30 -4.97 -32.01 -17.56
CA SER A 30 -5.19 -30.72 -18.22
C SER A 30 -5.48 -29.61 -17.20
N ALA A 31 -6.33 -29.88 -16.22
CA ALA A 31 -6.64 -28.94 -15.14
C ALA A 31 -5.39 -28.61 -14.30
N SER A 32 -4.57 -29.62 -14.00
CA SER A 32 -3.31 -29.44 -13.27
C SER A 32 -2.30 -28.62 -14.07
N ALA A 33 -2.17 -28.86 -15.37
CA ALA A 33 -1.29 -28.08 -16.26
C ALA A 33 -1.72 -26.62 -16.33
N VAL A 34 -3.02 -26.35 -16.51
CA VAL A 34 -3.57 -24.99 -16.49
C VAL A 34 -3.31 -24.30 -15.15
N TYR A 35 -3.54 -25.01 -14.04
CA TYR A 35 -3.26 -24.47 -12.69
C TYR A 35 -1.79 -24.10 -12.51
N VAL A 36 -0.85 -24.95 -12.92
CA VAL A 36 0.60 -24.67 -12.84
C VAL A 36 0.98 -23.48 -13.71
N ILE A 37 0.45 -23.38 -14.94
CA ILE A 37 0.69 -22.24 -15.83
C ILE A 37 0.16 -20.94 -15.19
N LEU A 38 -1.06 -20.94 -14.68
CA LEU A 38 -1.65 -19.78 -14.01
C LEU A 38 -0.87 -19.37 -12.76
N GLN A 39 -0.35 -20.32 -11.97
CA GLN A 39 0.50 -20.03 -10.82
C GLN A 39 1.88 -19.48 -11.22
N ALA A 40 2.47 -20.00 -12.28
CA ALA A 40 3.78 -19.57 -12.78
C ALA A 40 3.74 -18.18 -13.44
N THR A 41 2.59 -17.80 -14.05
CA THR A 41 2.40 -16.50 -14.70
C THR A 41 1.80 -15.44 -13.78
N ARG A 42 1.34 -15.82 -12.58
CA ARG A 42 0.74 -14.89 -11.63
C ARG A 42 1.83 -14.10 -10.92
N THR A 43 2.02 -12.85 -11.30
CA THR A 43 2.79 -11.88 -10.52
C THR A 43 2.02 -11.58 -9.23
N ARG A 44 2.59 -11.93 -8.09
CA ARG A 44 2.05 -11.50 -6.79
C ARG A 44 2.69 -10.19 -6.42
N GLU A 45 1.96 -9.12 -6.61
CA GLU A 45 2.32 -7.81 -6.10
C GLU A 45 2.15 -7.81 -4.57
N VAL A 46 3.19 -7.45 -3.85
CA VAL A 46 3.17 -7.28 -2.40
C VAL A 46 3.46 -5.82 -2.14
N ASP A 47 2.41 -5.06 -1.88
CA ASP A 47 2.52 -3.64 -1.58
C ASP A 47 3.16 -3.39 -0.21
N SER A 48 3.92 -2.28 -0.14
CA SER A 48 4.36 -1.69 1.13
C SER A 48 5.25 -2.59 2.01
N VAL A 49 6.21 -3.28 1.40
CA VAL A 49 7.23 -4.06 2.13
C VAL A 49 8.60 -3.84 1.52
N ILE A 50 9.56 -3.40 2.34
CA ILE A 50 10.98 -3.31 1.96
C ILE A 50 11.74 -4.42 2.67
N ASN A 51 12.40 -5.29 1.90
CA ASN A 51 13.30 -6.30 2.45
C ASN A 51 14.70 -5.70 2.58
N ILE A 52 15.24 -5.69 3.80
CA ILE A 52 16.59 -5.20 4.12
C ILE A 52 17.60 -6.35 4.33
N ALA A 53 17.16 -7.60 4.21
CA ALA A 53 18.09 -8.72 4.23
C ALA A 53 19.03 -8.65 3.01
N ASN A 54 20.33 -8.68 3.25
CA ASN A 54 21.35 -8.80 2.20
C ASN A 54 21.25 -10.19 1.54
N ASN A 55 20.35 -10.33 0.59
CA ASN A 55 20.21 -11.51 -0.24
C ASN A 55 20.59 -11.13 -1.68
N GLU A 56 21.59 -11.81 -2.24
CA GLU A 56 22.00 -11.69 -3.64
C GLU A 56 20.86 -11.97 -4.65
N GLN A 57 19.74 -12.50 -4.16
CA GLN A 57 18.55 -12.84 -4.93
C GLN A 57 17.54 -11.69 -5.06
N VAL A 58 17.74 -10.56 -4.38
CA VAL A 58 16.83 -9.41 -4.42
C VAL A 58 17.44 -8.32 -5.29
N LYS A 59 16.85 -8.08 -6.46
CA LYS A 59 17.21 -6.96 -7.30
C LYS A 59 16.33 -5.78 -6.93
N ALA A 60 16.95 -4.66 -6.57
CA ALA A 60 16.25 -3.44 -6.21
C ALA A 60 16.52 -2.35 -7.25
N LYS A 61 15.46 -1.67 -7.70
CA LYS A 61 15.54 -0.47 -8.55
C LYS A 61 14.61 0.60 -7.99
N THR A 62 14.91 1.85 -8.28
CA THR A 62 14.04 2.98 -7.95
C THR A 62 13.41 3.54 -9.21
N GLU A 63 12.14 3.95 -9.11
CA GLU A 63 11.38 4.51 -10.22
C GLU A 63 10.52 5.67 -9.72
N ILE A 64 10.49 6.77 -10.48
CA ILE A 64 9.59 7.89 -10.20
C ILE A 64 8.26 7.58 -10.87
N GLY A 65 7.19 7.64 -10.08
CA GLY A 65 5.83 7.43 -10.56
C GLY A 65 5.29 8.63 -11.33
N THR A 66 4.00 8.60 -11.62
CA THR A 66 3.32 9.65 -12.38
C THR A 66 3.23 10.94 -11.57
N PHE A 67 3.57 12.07 -12.20
CA PHE A 67 3.35 13.39 -11.62
C PHE A 67 1.86 13.74 -11.65
N THR A 68 1.31 14.05 -10.49
CA THR A 68 -0.07 14.47 -10.31
C THR A 68 -0.13 15.90 -9.77
N PRO A 69 -1.06 16.74 -10.26
CA PRO A 69 -1.23 18.10 -9.75
C PRO A 69 -1.79 18.06 -8.32
N ILE A 70 -1.31 18.96 -7.47
CA ILE A 70 -1.84 19.16 -6.14
C ILE A 70 -3.00 20.16 -6.23
N SER A 71 -4.20 19.74 -5.81
CA SER A 71 -5.42 20.56 -5.90
C SER A 71 -5.24 21.94 -5.24
N GLY A 72 -5.57 23.01 -5.96
CA GLY A 72 -5.40 24.39 -5.51
C GLY A 72 -3.97 24.93 -5.59
N SER A 73 -3.07 24.20 -6.26
CA SER A 73 -1.66 24.59 -6.46
C SER A 73 -1.25 24.25 -7.89
N GLU A 74 -0.20 24.92 -8.39
CA GLU A 74 0.45 24.58 -9.66
C GLU A 74 1.55 23.53 -9.50
N ILE A 75 1.87 23.17 -8.25
CA ILE A 75 2.89 22.18 -7.93
C ILE A 75 2.41 20.78 -8.27
N LEU A 76 3.30 20.00 -8.86
CA LEU A 76 3.09 18.59 -9.14
C LEU A 76 3.82 17.74 -8.09
N GLN A 77 3.28 16.58 -7.79
CA GLN A 77 3.87 15.60 -6.88
C GLN A 77 3.96 14.23 -7.58
N ALA A 78 5.06 13.50 -7.38
CA ALA A 78 5.18 12.12 -7.79
C ALA A 78 5.81 11.28 -6.67
N PRO A 79 5.40 10.01 -6.48
CA PRO A 79 6.04 9.08 -5.56
C PRO A 79 7.37 8.57 -6.16
N LEU A 80 8.35 8.30 -5.31
CA LEU A 80 9.53 7.51 -5.61
C LEU A 80 9.29 6.09 -5.11
N TYR A 81 9.19 5.15 -6.01
CA TYR A 81 9.06 3.73 -5.70
C TYR A 81 10.41 3.06 -5.54
N LEU A 82 10.53 2.20 -4.55
CA LEU A 82 11.52 1.13 -4.51
C LEU A 82 10.82 -0.13 -4.99
N ILE A 83 11.31 -0.69 -6.07
CA ILE A 83 10.82 -1.93 -6.64
C ILE A 83 11.85 -3.01 -6.34
N GLN A 84 11.41 -4.08 -5.67
CA GLN A 84 12.24 -5.22 -5.32
C GLN A 84 11.71 -6.48 -6.00
N ASP A 85 12.53 -7.07 -6.86
CA ASP A 85 12.22 -8.32 -7.55
C ASP A 85 12.81 -9.50 -6.76
N TYR A 86 11.98 -10.50 -6.50
CA TYR A 86 12.35 -11.73 -5.84
C TYR A 86 12.25 -12.89 -6.83
N ASP A 87 13.39 -13.50 -7.16
CA ASP A 87 13.42 -14.71 -7.98
C ASP A 87 13.04 -15.94 -7.12
N TYR A 88 11.90 -16.55 -7.41
CA TYR A 88 11.48 -17.82 -6.84
C TYR A 88 11.45 -18.90 -7.92
N ARG A 89 11.74 -20.16 -7.53
CA ARG A 89 11.70 -21.31 -8.43
C ARG A 89 10.36 -21.50 -9.19
N ALA A 90 9.29 -20.85 -8.75
CA ALA A 90 7.94 -20.95 -9.31
C ALA A 90 7.33 -19.59 -9.69
N GLY A 91 8.13 -18.63 -10.13
CA GLY A 91 7.69 -17.29 -10.56
C GLY A 91 8.43 -16.16 -9.84
N SER A 92 8.31 -14.94 -10.37
CA SER A 92 8.84 -13.74 -9.73
C SER A 92 7.80 -13.12 -8.81
N LYS A 93 8.25 -12.55 -7.70
CA LYS A 93 7.44 -11.64 -6.86
C LYS A 93 8.04 -10.25 -6.96
N GLU A 94 7.23 -9.28 -7.24
CA GLU A 94 7.58 -7.88 -7.24
C GLU A 94 6.94 -7.21 -6.02
N SER A 95 7.71 -6.42 -5.27
CA SER A 95 7.16 -5.50 -4.27
C SER A 95 7.46 -4.08 -4.70
N SER A 96 6.45 -3.23 -4.63
CA SER A 96 6.56 -1.80 -4.90
C SER A 96 6.26 -1.02 -3.62
N SER A 97 7.19 -0.18 -3.19
CA SER A 97 7.12 0.53 -1.92
C SER A 97 7.50 1.99 -2.10
N ILE A 98 6.70 2.92 -1.57
CA ILE A 98 6.99 4.34 -1.68
C ILE A 98 8.04 4.71 -0.64
N GLN A 99 9.22 5.18 -1.10
CA GLN A 99 10.31 5.62 -0.22
C GLN A 99 10.35 7.13 -0.01
N ASN A 100 9.88 7.91 -0.98
CA ASN A 100 9.91 9.36 -0.93
C ASN A 100 8.89 9.96 -1.90
N TYR A 101 8.77 11.26 -1.89
CA TYR A 101 8.02 12.03 -2.87
C TYR A 101 8.91 13.11 -3.47
N ILE A 102 8.79 13.34 -4.77
CA ILE A 102 9.37 14.45 -5.47
C ILE A 102 8.28 15.47 -5.84
N PHE A 103 8.57 16.73 -5.64
CA PHE A 103 7.73 17.85 -6.02
C PHE A 103 8.36 18.59 -7.18
N PHE A 104 7.54 19.11 -8.07
CA PHE A 104 7.97 19.93 -9.19
C PHE A 104 7.15 21.22 -9.23
N ASP A 105 7.85 22.35 -9.18
CA ASP A 105 7.28 23.68 -9.36
C ASP A 105 7.48 24.11 -10.84
N PRO A 106 6.42 24.16 -11.65
CA PRO A 106 6.52 24.53 -13.06
C PRO A 106 6.89 26.00 -13.27
N ASN A 107 6.57 26.90 -12.33
CA ASN A 107 6.91 28.32 -12.44
C ASN A 107 8.40 28.56 -12.27
N GLN A 108 8.98 27.90 -11.26
CA GLN A 108 10.42 27.99 -10.99
C GLN A 108 11.23 26.98 -11.80
N LYS A 109 10.58 26.05 -12.50
CA LYS A 109 11.20 24.91 -13.22
C LYS A 109 12.16 24.14 -12.32
N ARG A 110 11.75 23.94 -11.06
CA ARG A 110 12.59 23.34 -10.01
C ARG A 110 11.90 22.13 -9.42
N SER A 111 12.67 21.05 -9.21
CA SER A 111 12.26 19.88 -8.46
C SER A 111 12.98 19.82 -7.11
N TYR A 112 12.31 19.22 -6.12
CA TYR A 112 12.88 18.98 -4.80
C TYR A 112 12.21 17.77 -4.14
N TRP A 113 12.95 17.11 -3.25
CA TRP A 113 12.48 15.95 -2.52
C TRP A 113 11.78 16.36 -1.23
N LEU A 114 10.72 15.60 -0.84
CA LEU A 114 10.05 15.75 0.44
C LEU A 114 11.03 15.55 1.60
N ARG A 115 11.86 14.50 1.50
CA ARG A 115 12.90 14.15 2.47
C ARG A 115 14.28 14.15 1.80
N PRO A 116 15.33 14.60 2.53
CA PRO A 116 16.71 14.60 1.99
C PRO A 116 17.22 13.20 1.66
N LYS A 117 16.74 12.18 2.40
CA LYS A 117 17.09 10.78 2.22
C LYS A 117 15.85 9.98 1.87
N SER A 118 16.00 9.04 0.93
CA SER A 118 14.94 8.10 0.55
C SER A 118 15.14 6.78 1.31
N GLU A 119 14.98 6.84 2.62
CA GLU A 119 15.05 5.70 3.54
C GLU A 119 13.65 5.44 4.13
N GLY A 120 13.38 4.18 4.47
CA GLY A 120 12.09 3.80 5.04
C GLY A 120 10.97 3.67 4.01
N LEU A 121 9.75 3.65 4.48
CA LEU A 121 8.55 3.31 3.74
C LEU A 121 7.42 4.27 4.10
N PHE A 122 6.81 4.92 3.11
CA PHE A 122 5.54 5.63 3.30
C PHE A 122 4.38 4.65 3.16
N LEU A 123 3.64 4.44 4.23
CA LEU A 123 2.41 3.63 4.23
C LEU A 123 1.23 4.42 3.67
N SER A 124 1.19 5.73 3.94
CA SER A 124 0.17 6.62 3.37
C SER A 124 0.65 8.06 3.29
N ALA A 125 0.13 8.78 2.29
CA ALA A 125 0.21 10.23 2.16
C ALA A 125 -1.22 10.74 1.92
N ILE A 126 -1.75 11.48 2.88
CA ILE A 126 -3.13 11.94 2.92
C ILE A 126 -3.15 13.43 2.63
N ALA A 127 -3.76 13.82 1.54
CA ALA A 127 -3.98 15.23 1.23
C ALA A 127 -5.08 15.79 2.15
N LEU A 128 -4.74 16.79 2.94
CA LEU A 128 -5.65 17.46 3.84
C LEU A 128 -6.27 18.67 3.14
N VAL A 129 -7.58 18.67 3.05
CA VAL A 129 -8.36 19.78 2.46
C VAL A 129 -9.27 20.40 3.52
N GLN A 130 -9.49 21.70 3.44
CA GLN A 130 -10.29 22.42 4.44
C GLN A 130 -11.77 22.04 4.29
N ASN A 131 -12.44 21.77 5.40
CA ASN A 131 -13.88 21.43 5.47
C ASN A 131 -14.32 20.11 4.82
N SER A 132 -13.43 19.19 4.49
CA SER A 132 -13.80 17.86 4.05
C SER A 132 -13.99 16.90 5.22
N ASN A 133 -15.02 16.06 5.15
CA ASN A 133 -15.11 14.90 6.03
C ASN A 133 -14.07 13.85 5.61
N PRO A 134 -13.42 13.15 6.58
CA PRO A 134 -12.42 12.12 6.27
C PRO A 134 -12.92 10.98 5.36
N ILE A 135 -14.24 10.86 5.20
CA ILE A 135 -14.90 9.81 4.43
C ILE A 135 -14.95 10.12 2.92
N ASP A 136 -14.76 11.39 2.53
CA ASP A 136 -14.91 11.83 1.13
C ASP A 136 -13.59 11.81 0.32
N ASN A 137 -12.72 10.82 0.54
CA ASN A 137 -11.53 10.62 -0.30
C ASN A 137 -11.86 10.41 -1.80
N ASN A 138 -13.15 10.17 -2.14
CA ASN A 138 -13.63 10.08 -3.52
C ASN A 138 -13.87 11.44 -4.19
N LEU A 139 -13.89 12.56 -3.45
CA LEU A 139 -14.07 13.90 -4.03
C LEU A 139 -12.86 14.38 -4.85
N ILE A 140 -11.68 13.80 -4.61
CA ILE A 140 -10.47 14.13 -5.38
C ILE A 140 -10.53 13.57 -6.81
N LEU A 141 -11.37 12.56 -7.07
CA LEU A 141 -11.45 11.87 -8.36
C LEU A 141 -12.66 12.22 -9.22
N ASN A 142 -13.63 12.99 -8.72
CA ASN A 142 -14.81 13.39 -9.51
C ASN A 142 -14.55 14.66 -10.32
N ALA A 143 -13.83 14.51 -11.42
CA ALA A 143 -13.52 15.57 -12.39
C ALA A 143 -14.75 16.07 -13.19
N ASN A 144 -15.98 15.66 -12.87
CA ASN A 144 -17.18 15.93 -13.67
C ASN A 144 -18.17 16.91 -13.04
N ASN A 145 -17.91 17.46 -11.86
CA ASN A 145 -18.72 18.54 -11.32
C ASN A 145 -17.93 19.85 -11.40
N GLU A 146 -18.55 20.90 -11.90
CA GLU A 146 -18.02 22.28 -12.03
C GLU A 146 -17.70 22.95 -10.67
N GLU A 147 -17.57 22.20 -9.58
CA GLU A 147 -17.14 22.71 -8.29
C GLU A 147 -15.64 23.02 -8.34
N LYS A 148 -15.30 24.23 -7.94
CA LYS A 148 -13.90 24.68 -7.84
C LYS A 148 -13.11 23.65 -7.02
N PRO A 149 -11.96 23.18 -7.50
CA PRO A 149 -11.16 22.20 -6.80
C PRO A 149 -10.80 22.72 -5.40
N VAL A 150 -11.12 21.94 -4.37
CA VAL A 150 -10.83 22.32 -2.99
C VAL A 150 -9.31 22.26 -2.78
N PRO A 151 -8.67 23.36 -2.33
CA PRO A 151 -7.22 23.38 -2.20
C PRO A 151 -6.72 22.47 -1.08
N VAL A 152 -5.64 21.75 -1.35
CA VAL A 152 -4.87 21.03 -0.34
C VAL A 152 -4.13 22.03 0.53
N VAL A 153 -4.27 21.92 1.85
CA VAL A 153 -3.61 22.82 2.83
C VAL A 153 -2.35 22.20 3.43
N ALA A 154 -2.31 20.88 3.54
CA ALA A 154 -1.20 20.13 4.10
C ALA A 154 -1.26 18.67 3.63
N PHE A 155 -0.19 17.91 3.87
CA PHE A 155 -0.19 16.46 3.77
C PHE A 155 0.10 15.84 5.13
N LEU A 156 -0.64 14.80 5.47
CA LEU A 156 -0.40 13.93 6.62
C LEU A 156 0.20 12.62 6.12
N TYR A 157 1.34 12.23 6.68
CA TYR A 157 2.04 11.02 6.30
C TYR A 157 2.07 10.03 7.45
N VAL A 158 1.91 8.76 7.11
CA VAL A 158 2.23 7.62 7.99
C VAL A 158 3.38 6.88 7.36
N LEU A 159 4.48 6.76 8.06
CA LEU A 159 5.71 6.14 7.52
C LEU A 159 6.38 5.23 8.56
N VAL A 160 7.24 4.36 8.06
CA VAL A 160 8.10 3.46 8.85
C VAL A 160 9.53 3.66 8.40
N ASP A 161 10.40 4.07 9.30
CA ASP A 161 11.81 4.33 8.98
C ASP A 161 12.74 3.16 9.30
N LYS A 162 12.34 2.28 10.23
CA LYS A 162 13.22 1.23 10.76
C LYS A 162 12.46 -0.07 10.95
N ASP A 163 13.19 -1.16 10.76
CA ASP A 163 12.78 -2.48 11.24
C ASP A 163 12.86 -2.49 12.78
N THR A 164 11.71 -2.45 13.43
CA THR A 164 11.60 -2.37 14.90
C THR A 164 11.33 -3.71 15.55
N ASN A 165 10.92 -4.70 14.75
CA ASN A 165 10.62 -6.06 15.20
C ASN A 165 11.75 -7.06 14.87
N ASN A 166 12.81 -6.62 14.17
CA ASN A 166 13.98 -7.39 13.76
C ASN A 166 13.67 -8.58 12.83
N ASP A 167 12.61 -8.46 12.01
CA ASP A 167 12.25 -9.47 11.02
C ASP A 167 12.99 -9.29 9.67
N LYS A 168 13.88 -8.31 9.57
CA LYS A 168 14.65 -7.89 8.38
C LYS A 168 13.76 -7.34 7.27
N ARG A 169 12.64 -6.77 7.62
CA ARG A 169 11.72 -6.10 6.72
C ARG A 169 11.30 -4.78 7.32
N ILE A 170 10.97 -3.83 6.46
CA ILE A 170 10.29 -2.59 6.84
C ILE A 170 8.87 -2.68 6.29
N ASN A 171 7.88 -2.70 7.14
CA ASN A 171 6.48 -2.87 6.77
C ASN A 171 5.53 -2.31 7.85
N ASP A 172 4.23 -2.56 7.69
CA ASP A 172 3.18 -2.09 8.60
C ASP A 172 3.18 -2.75 10.00
N ARG A 173 4.02 -3.78 10.24
CA ARG A 173 4.18 -4.41 11.55
C ARG A 173 5.18 -3.68 12.43
N ASP A 174 5.98 -2.82 11.84
CA ASP A 174 6.93 -1.99 12.55
C ASP A 174 6.26 -0.78 13.20
N GLN A 175 6.98 -0.14 14.12
CA GLN A 175 6.56 1.12 14.69
C GLN A 175 6.58 2.22 13.62
N LYS A 176 5.48 2.95 13.57
CA LYS A 176 5.25 4.02 12.60
C LYS A 176 5.59 5.38 13.17
N GLN A 177 5.75 6.31 12.29
CA GLN A 177 5.82 7.75 12.57
C GLN A 177 4.65 8.44 11.88
N ILE A 178 4.16 9.51 12.48
CA ILE A 178 3.21 10.42 11.86
C ILE A 178 3.91 11.74 11.60
N ALA A 179 3.91 12.16 10.36
CA ALA A 179 4.55 13.38 9.90
C ALA A 179 3.58 14.28 9.14
N ILE A 180 3.94 15.54 9.00
CA ILE A 180 3.18 16.53 8.25
C ILE A 180 4.09 17.31 7.32
N SER A 181 3.54 17.84 6.23
CA SER A 181 4.14 18.90 5.44
C SER A 181 3.09 19.94 5.02
N ASN A 182 3.54 21.10 4.57
CA ASN A 182 2.66 22.01 3.84
C ASN A 182 2.26 21.41 2.47
N ALA A 183 1.32 22.05 1.79
CA ALA A 183 0.85 21.59 0.46
C ALA A 183 1.97 21.49 -0.58
N ALA A 184 3.01 22.32 -0.44
CA ALA A 184 4.16 22.32 -1.35
C ALA A 184 5.23 21.25 -0.99
N GLY A 185 5.09 20.52 0.12
CA GLY A 185 6.09 19.54 0.54
C GLY A 185 7.40 20.11 1.09
N THR A 186 7.50 21.44 1.31
CA THR A 186 8.75 22.09 1.69
C THR A 186 9.06 22.10 3.18
N SER A 187 8.09 21.74 4.03
CA SER A 187 8.22 21.78 5.51
C SER A 187 7.88 20.42 6.12
N PHE A 188 8.55 19.36 5.65
CA PHE A 188 8.32 18.03 6.23
C PHE A 188 8.83 17.95 7.66
N LYS A 189 7.95 17.50 8.56
CA LYS A 189 8.26 17.37 10.00
C LYS A 189 7.61 16.11 10.56
N VAL A 190 8.38 15.25 11.21
CA VAL A 190 7.84 14.15 12.02
C VAL A 190 7.33 14.72 13.33
N LEU A 191 6.08 14.43 13.66
CA LEU A 191 5.40 14.94 14.86
C LEU A 191 5.25 13.88 15.94
N ILE A 192 4.99 12.64 15.56
CA ILE A 192 4.71 11.55 16.50
C ILE A 192 5.54 10.35 16.11
N ASP A 193 6.31 9.83 17.05
CA ASP A 193 7.09 8.61 16.95
C ASP A 193 6.42 7.45 17.70
N GLN A 194 6.89 6.23 17.50
CA GLN A 194 6.49 5.03 18.21
C GLN A 194 4.98 4.74 18.14
N VAL A 195 4.43 4.93 16.95
CA VAL A 195 3.02 4.67 16.67
C VAL A 195 2.86 3.20 16.29
N GLU A 196 2.09 2.43 17.07
CA GLU A 196 1.75 1.04 16.76
C GLU A 196 0.69 0.96 15.66
N ARG A 197 -0.30 1.86 15.74
CA ARG A 197 -1.40 1.93 14.77
C ARG A 197 -1.86 3.37 14.55
N PHE A 198 -2.02 3.74 13.30
CA PHE A 198 -2.75 4.94 12.92
C PHE A 198 -4.25 4.62 12.88
N ASN A 199 -5.05 5.31 13.69
CA ASN A 199 -6.48 5.03 13.84
C ASN A 199 -7.37 6.03 13.09
N GLY A 200 -6.76 7.02 12.42
CA GLY A 200 -7.48 8.02 11.64
C GLY A 200 -7.24 9.45 12.07
N TYR A 201 -8.01 10.35 11.51
CA TYR A 201 -7.92 11.79 11.75
C TYR A 201 -9.30 12.44 11.63
N SER A 202 -9.46 13.64 12.20
CA SER A 202 -10.69 14.44 12.08
C SER A 202 -10.70 15.31 10.84
N ALA A 203 -11.87 15.87 10.49
CA ALA A 203 -11.95 17.01 9.60
C ALA A 203 -11.16 18.21 10.19
N ILE A 204 -10.60 19.03 9.30
CA ILE A 204 -9.92 20.27 9.71
C ILE A 204 -10.94 21.30 10.17
N LYS A 205 -10.75 21.81 11.38
CA LYS A 205 -11.55 22.89 11.94
C LYS A 205 -10.64 23.96 12.55
N ASN A 206 -10.78 25.20 12.13
CA ASN A 206 -9.97 26.33 12.62
C ASN A 206 -8.44 26.08 12.53
N ASN A 207 -7.97 25.49 11.42
CA ASN A 207 -6.59 25.03 11.21
C ASN A 207 -6.09 23.98 12.21
N ARG A 208 -6.99 23.29 12.91
CA ARG A 208 -6.68 22.19 13.82
C ARG A 208 -7.08 20.86 13.19
N LEU A 209 -6.21 19.88 13.39
CA LEU A 209 -6.40 18.50 12.98
C LEU A 209 -6.21 17.60 14.19
N SER A 210 -7.20 16.78 14.51
CA SER A 210 -7.02 15.74 15.53
C SER A 210 -6.60 14.45 14.84
N VAL A 211 -5.51 13.86 15.30
CA VAL A 211 -4.98 12.59 14.82
C VAL A 211 -5.11 11.54 15.92
N PHE A 212 -5.74 10.43 15.60
CA PHE A 212 -5.96 9.32 16.51
C PHE A 212 -4.94 8.21 16.21
N TYR A 213 -4.30 7.70 17.25
CA TYR A 213 -3.28 6.67 17.12
C TYR A 213 -3.15 5.80 18.36
N THR A 214 -2.57 4.63 18.23
CA THR A 214 -2.23 3.74 19.35
C THR A 214 -0.73 3.78 19.58
N SER A 215 -0.32 3.96 20.82
CA SER A 215 1.07 3.91 21.27
C SER A 215 1.09 3.37 22.70
N SER A 216 1.99 2.41 22.99
CA SER A 216 2.07 1.70 24.27
C SER A 216 0.74 1.07 24.68
N ASN A 217 0.05 0.43 23.73
CA ASN A 217 -1.27 -0.19 23.89
C ASN A 217 -2.40 0.77 24.35
N LYS A 218 -2.19 2.07 24.21
CA LYS A 218 -3.18 3.09 24.58
C LYS A 218 -3.59 3.90 23.36
N ILE A 219 -4.88 4.17 23.24
CA ILE A 219 -5.40 5.09 22.22
C ILE A 219 -5.11 6.51 22.68
N LYS A 220 -4.51 7.29 21.80
CA LYS A 220 -4.16 8.68 22.02
C LYS A 220 -4.75 9.56 20.93
N VAL A 221 -4.97 10.82 21.28
CA VAL A 221 -5.34 11.86 20.32
C VAL A 221 -4.35 13.02 20.44
N ALA A 222 -3.74 13.38 19.32
CA ALA A 222 -2.92 14.57 19.19
C ALA A 222 -3.69 15.61 18.39
N GLU A 223 -3.79 16.83 18.91
CA GLU A 223 -4.28 17.99 18.17
C GLU A 223 -3.10 18.74 17.56
N ILE A 224 -3.11 18.89 16.25
CA ILE A 224 -2.04 19.51 15.46
C ILE A 224 -2.54 20.85 14.93
N ASP A 225 -1.77 21.90 15.13
CA ASP A 225 -1.96 23.17 14.43
C ASP A 225 -1.27 23.10 13.06
N LEU A 226 -2.06 23.24 11.98
CA LEU A 226 -1.55 23.12 10.62
C LEU A 226 -0.71 24.31 10.15
N ARG A 227 -0.80 25.47 10.83
CA ARG A 227 0.01 26.65 10.49
C ARG A 227 1.42 26.54 11.06
N SER A 228 1.51 26.22 12.36
CA SER A 228 2.81 26.05 13.03
C SER A 228 3.41 24.67 12.80
N GLN A 229 2.59 23.71 12.36
CA GLN A 229 2.95 22.29 12.25
C GLN A 229 3.48 21.73 13.57
N GLU A 230 2.75 21.99 14.64
CA GLU A 230 3.11 21.59 16.00
C GLU A 230 1.94 20.91 16.69
N ILE A 231 2.28 19.98 17.58
CA ILE A 231 1.30 19.37 18.49
C ILE A 231 0.94 20.39 19.56
N VAL A 232 -0.34 20.72 19.65
CA VAL A 232 -0.88 21.66 20.64
C VAL A 232 -1.34 20.93 21.90
N SER A 233 -1.91 19.74 21.72
CA SER A 233 -2.29 18.86 22.82
C SER A 233 -2.09 17.41 22.44
N ASN A 234 -1.77 16.58 23.42
CA ASN A 234 -1.66 15.14 23.27
C ASN A 234 -2.21 14.49 24.53
N SER A 235 -3.30 13.75 24.39
CA SER A 235 -3.99 13.15 25.52
C SER A 235 -4.35 11.68 25.24
N GLU A 236 -4.49 10.90 26.29
CA GLU A 236 -5.03 9.55 26.20
C GLU A 236 -6.54 9.64 25.96
N PHE A 237 -7.02 8.86 25.01
CA PHE A 237 -8.45 8.71 24.78
C PHE A 237 -9.00 7.83 25.89
N SER A 238 -9.89 8.39 26.72
CA SER A 238 -10.52 7.64 27.79
C SER A 238 -11.47 6.60 27.17
N SER A 239 -10.98 5.39 27.00
CA SER A 239 -11.80 4.25 26.66
C SER A 239 -12.39 3.67 27.95
N GLN A 240 -13.48 4.26 28.44
CA GLN A 240 -14.37 3.51 29.31
C GLN A 240 -15.59 3.08 28.48
N PRO A 241 -15.91 1.77 28.45
CA PRO A 241 -17.22 1.33 28.03
C PRO A 241 -18.24 1.70 29.09
#